data_7cae630e3aabdb2d3a8ea67731108304
#
_entry.id   7cae630e3aabdb2d3a8ea67731108304
#
_cell.length_a   1.000
_cell.length_b   1.000
_cell.length_c   1.000
_cell.angle_alpha   90.00
_cell.angle_beta   90.00
_cell.angle_gamma   90.00
#
_symmetry.space_group_name_H-M   'P 1'
#
loop_
_entity.id
_entity.type
_entity.pdbx_description
1 polymer ?
#
loop_
_entity_poly.entity_id
_entity_poly.type
_entity_poly.pdbx_seq_one_letter_code
_entity_poly.pdbx_strand_id
1 'polypeptide(L)'
;MASTYVNDLRLEEIGTGEKSGSWGTVTNTNLELIAEAFSYGSEAIADASTHTITVADGSTDEARSLYLKCTGGGQACTVTLAPNTLSKVWIIENATSYTLTFSQGSSGANVAVSAGQVKMIATDGGGASAGIVYDLLADLSVSGDLFVANTLNVAGDTASGDTASVGYASADGIIVTGQGSTSDVTLKNDADGSVLTIPTGTTNVDIVGDVTASTINADGDTSASDNAAMGY
;
A
#
# COMPACT_ATOMS: atom_id res chain seq x y z
N MET A 1 17.85 26.40 31.96
CA MET A 1 16.68 26.24 31.06
C MET A 1 16.31 24.77 31.13
N ALA A 2 15.06 24.42 31.38
CA ALA A 2 14.65 23.02 31.55
C ALA A 2 14.91 22.20 30.27
N SER A 3 15.29 20.93 30.43
CA SER A 3 15.39 19.99 29.30
C SER A 3 14.06 19.86 28.56
N THR A 4 14.11 19.63 27.26
CA THR A 4 12.95 19.50 26.37
C THR A 4 12.99 18.19 25.57
N TYR A 5 11.86 17.82 24.97
CA TYR A 5 11.68 16.60 24.18
C TYR A 5 10.91 16.91 22.88
N VAL A 6 11.33 17.95 22.17
CA VAL A 6 10.60 18.49 21.01
C VAL A 6 10.96 17.83 19.68
N ASN A 7 12.04 17.04 19.64
CA ASN A 7 12.44 16.33 18.44
C ASN A 7 11.56 15.09 18.14
N ASP A 8 11.56 14.62 16.91
CA ASP A 8 10.70 13.52 16.43
C ASP A 8 11.01 12.15 17.05
N LEU A 9 12.15 11.98 17.68
CA LEU A 9 12.49 10.78 18.46
C LEU A 9 12.22 10.95 19.96
N ARG A 10 11.74 12.10 20.39
CA ARG A 10 11.47 12.43 21.81
C ARG A 10 12.68 12.21 22.72
N LEU A 11 13.88 12.50 22.20
CA LEU A 11 15.14 12.47 22.94
C LEU A 11 15.23 13.66 23.87
N GLU A 12 15.91 13.50 25.00
CA GLU A 12 16.13 14.61 25.91
C GLU A 12 17.15 15.61 25.33
N GLU A 13 16.72 16.84 25.10
CA GLU A 13 17.56 17.97 24.75
C GLU A 13 17.96 18.69 26.05
N ILE A 14 19.20 18.49 26.48
CA ILE A 14 19.70 19.01 27.77
C ILE A 14 19.78 20.54 27.71
N GLY A 15 19.11 21.21 28.65
CA GLY A 15 19.19 22.64 28.82
C GLY A 15 20.59 23.08 29.31
N THR A 16 21.03 24.28 28.89
CA THR A 16 22.31 24.83 29.28
C THR A 16 22.43 24.92 30.80
N GLY A 17 23.49 24.32 31.36
CA GLY A 17 23.77 24.29 32.79
C GLY A 17 23.02 23.19 33.56
N GLU A 18 22.22 22.36 32.91
CA GLU A 18 21.53 21.22 33.53
C GLU A 18 22.34 19.93 33.44
N LYS A 19 21.88 18.91 34.17
CA LYS A 19 22.46 17.56 34.20
C LYS A 19 23.94 17.50 34.59
N SER A 20 24.43 18.46 35.41
CA SER A 20 25.76 18.38 35.96
C SER A 20 25.97 17.06 36.72
N GLY A 21 26.96 16.27 36.31
CA GLY A 21 27.25 14.94 36.86
C GLY A 21 26.41 13.80 36.30
N SER A 22 25.36 14.07 35.48
CA SER A 22 24.50 13.03 34.87
C SER A 22 24.36 13.14 33.34
N TRP A 23 25.02 14.10 32.70
CA TRP A 23 24.94 14.30 31.26
C TRP A 23 25.33 13.06 30.47
N GLY A 24 26.33 12.31 30.96
CA GLY A 24 26.73 11.04 30.31
C GLY A 24 25.62 9.97 30.30
N THR A 25 24.85 9.90 31.40
CA THR A 25 23.68 9.00 31.48
C THR A 25 22.62 9.41 30.46
N VAL A 26 22.29 10.70 30.38
CA VAL A 26 21.31 11.21 29.41
C VAL A 26 21.76 10.95 27.98
N THR A 27 23.03 11.18 27.67
CA THR A 27 23.60 10.90 26.34
C THR A 27 23.49 9.43 26.00
N ASN A 28 23.84 8.53 26.94
CA ASN A 28 23.73 7.09 26.70
C ASN A 28 22.26 6.66 26.48
N THR A 29 21.35 7.17 27.31
CA THR A 29 19.90 6.92 27.10
C THR A 29 19.46 7.39 25.72
N ASN A 30 19.84 8.58 25.29
CA ASN A 30 19.51 9.06 23.95
C ASN A 30 20.07 8.16 22.84
N LEU A 31 21.30 7.65 22.99
CA LEU A 31 21.88 6.70 22.03
C LEU A 31 21.10 5.38 21.99
N GLU A 32 20.64 4.88 23.13
CA GLU A 32 19.78 3.70 23.24
C GLU A 32 18.43 3.93 22.55
N LEU A 33 17.80 5.11 22.75
CA LEU A 33 16.56 5.48 22.10
C LEU A 33 16.70 5.66 20.57
N ILE A 34 17.85 6.13 20.10
CA ILE A 34 18.18 6.16 18.67
C ILE A 34 18.27 4.73 18.12
N ALA A 35 18.94 3.81 18.82
CA ALA A 35 18.99 2.42 18.41
C ALA A 35 17.60 1.76 18.38
N GLU A 36 16.77 2.05 19.40
CA GLU A 36 15.37 1.62 19.47
C GLU A 36 14.56 2.10 18.25
N ALA A 37 14.80 3.33 17.78
CA ALA A 37 14.09 3.90 16.64
C ALA A 37 14.30 3.14 15.32
N PHE A 38 15.32 2.29 15.23
CA PHE A 38 15.58 1.40 14.09
C PHE A 38 15.22 -0.06 14.36
N SER A 39 14.64 -0.35 15.52
CA SER A 39 14.36 -1.71 15.98
C SER A 39 12.96 -2.21 15.59
N TYR A 40 12.62 -3.37 16.12
CA TYR A 40 11.31 -3.99 16.12
C TYR A 40 10.63 -3.78 17.47
N GLY A 41 9.37 -3.34 17.44
CA GLY A 41 8.50 -3.23 18.61
C GLY A 41 7.19 -4.01 18.43
N SER A 42 6.51 -4.26 19.54
CA SER A 42 5.19 -4.90 19.53
C SER A 42 4.26 -4.17 20.49
N GLU A 43 3.13 -3.69 19.95
CA GLU A 43 2.09 -2.99 20.71
C GLU A 43 0.84 -3.85 20.81
N ALA A 44 0.25 -3.93 22.02
CA ALA A 44 -0.99 -4.61 22.26
C ALA A 44 -2.18 -3.63 22.15
N ILE A 45 -2.90 -3.72 21.04
CA ILE A 45 -4.08 -2.88 20.78
C ILE A 45 -5.19 -3.25 21.78
N ALA A 46 -5.80 -2.25 22.40
CA ALA A 46 -6.93 -2.46 23.30
C ALA A 46 -8.15 -3.01 22.55
N ASP A 47 -8.97 -3.78 23.25
CA ASP A 47 -10.32 -4.15 22.78
C ASP A 47 -11.26 -2.96 22.92
N ALA A 48 -11.05 -1.96 22.08
CA ALA A 48 -11.82 -0.72 22.08
C ALA A 48 -11.85 -0.13 20.65
N SER A 49 -12.80 0.74 20.38
CA SER A 49 -12.88 1.45 19.09
C SER A 49 -11.77 2.46 18.89
N THR A 50 -11.05 2.83 19.94
CA THR A 50 -9.90 3.75 19.90
C THR A 50 -8.77 3.24 20.79
N HIS A 51 -7.53 3.45 20.34
CA HIS A 51 -6.31 3.17 21.08
C HIS A 51 -5.29 4.27 20.78
N THR A 52 -4.51 4.68 21.77
CA THR A 52 -3.46 5.68 21.57
C THR A 52 -2.10 5.05 21.82
N ILE A 53 -1.23 5.13 20.83
CA ILE A 53 0.18 4.76 20.92
C ILE A 53 0.97 6.04 21.09
N THR A 54 1.79 6.14 22.15
CA THR A 54 2.54 7.35 22.46
C THR A 54 4.03 7.06 22.47
N VAL A 55 4.79 7.80 21.67
CA VAL A 55 6.26 7.78 21.78
C VAL A 55 6.66 8.56 23.03
N ALA A 56 7.21 7.87 24.02
CA ALA A 56 7.49 8.41 25.33
C ALA A 56 8.67 9.39 25.31
N ASP A 57 8.61 10.43 26.16
CA ASP A 57 9.68 11.42 26.34
C ASP A 57 10.87 10.81 27.07
N GLY A 58 12.01 10.70 26.40
CA GLY A 58 13.28 10.28 27.01
C GLY A 58 13.27 8.88 27.65
N SER A 59 12.33 8.05 27.33
CA SER A 59 12.17 6.68 27.87
C SER A 59 11.95 5.68 26.75
N THR A 60 12.30 4.43 26.99
CA THR A 60 12.02 3.32 26.03
C THR A 60 10.51 3.18 25.80
N ASP A 61 10.15 2.90 24.55
CA ASP A 61 8.76 2.74 24.12
C ASP A 61 8.70 1.97 22.81
N GLU A 62 7.88 0.94 22.73
CA GLU A 62 7.73 0.09 21.54
C GLU A 62 7.30 0.89 20.30
N ALA A 63 6.53 1.97 20.48
CA ALA A 63 6.08 2.85 19.41
C ALA A 63 7.21 3.66 18.75
N ARG A 64 8.37 3.76 19.40
CA ARG A 64 9.56 4.39 18.82
C ARG A 64 10.14 3.54 17.70
N SER A 65 10.00 2.23 17.73
CA SER A 65 10.55 1.29 16.78
C SER A 65 10.15 1.62 15.33
N LEU A 66 11.03 1.31 14.39
CA LEU A 66 10.72 1.46 12.96
C LEU A 66 9.67 0.45 12.50
N TYR A 67 9.85 -0.81 12.90
CA TYR A 67 8.86 -1.86 12.66
C TYR A 67 8.01 -2.04 13.91
N LEU A 68 6.71 -1.81 13.77
CA LEU A 68 5.75 -1.93 14.86
C LEU A 68 4.70 -2.99 14.55
N LYS A 69 4.70 -4.07 15.30
CA LYS A 69 3.71 -5.12 15.24
C LYS A 69 2.55 -4.84 16.19
N CYS A 70 1.36 -4.65 15.65
CA CYS A 70 0.14 -4.49 16.41
C CYS A 70 -0.54 -5.85 16.65
N THR A 71 -0.76 -6.20 17.92
CA THR A 71 -1.34 -7.47 18.37
C THR A 71 -2.59 -7.24 19.22
N GLY A 72 -3.32 -8.30 19.59
CA GLY A 72 -4.50 -8.18 20.47
C GLY A 72 -5.71 -7.60 19.76
N GLY A 73 -6.45 -6.72 20.45
CA GLY A 73 -7.70 -6.14 19.96
C GLY A 73 -8.86 -7.12 19.93
N GLY A 74 -10.08 -6.62 19.86
CA GLY A 74 -11.33 -7.39 19.76
C GLY A 74 -12.30 -6.83 18.73
N GLN A 75 -11.98 -5.69 18.14
CA GLN A 75 -12.79 -4.97 17.16
C GLN A 75 -11.94 -4.06 16.28
N ALA A 76 -12.54 -3.50 15.22
CA ALA A 76 -11.91 -2.43 14.43
C ALA A 76 -11.59 -1.23 15.32
N CYS A 77 -10.39 -0.68 15.19
CA CYS A 77 -9.87 0.32 16.10
C CYS A 77 -9.21 1.48 15.35
N THR A 78 -9.51 2.72 15.77
CA THR A 78 -8.72 3.88 15.37
C THR A 78 -7.54 4.02 16.32
N VAL A 79 -6.33 3.89 15.76
CA VAL A 79 -5.07 3.97 16.48
C VAL A 79 -4.49 5.37 16.31
N THR A 80 -4.46 6.15 17.39
CA THR A 80 -3.88 7.49 17.39
C THR A 80 -2.39 7.43 17.67
N LEU A 81 -1.57 7.96 16.76
CA LEU A 81 -0.12 8.10 16.91
C LEU A 81 0.20 9.42 17.59
N ALA A 82 0.70 9.36 18.82
CA ALA A 82 0.96 10.52 19.66
C ALA A 82 2.46 10.65 20.01
N PRO A 83 2.92 11.88 20.28
CA PRO A 83 2.21 13.15 20.13
C PRO A 83 1.92 13.49 18.67
N ASN A 84 0.87 14.23 18.39
CA ASN A 84 0.46 14.59 17.03
C ASN A 84 1.38 15.59 16.31
N THR A 85 2.45 16.00 16.95
CA THR A 85 3.56 16.78 16.40
C THR A 85 4.73 15.92 15.94
N LEU A 86 4.58 14.60 16.01
CA LEU A 86 5.63 13.65 15.65
C LEU A 86 5.62 13.40 14.14
N SER A 87 6.76 13.66 13.48
CA SER A 87 7.00 13.33 12.08
C SER A 87 7.91 12.11 12.00
N LYS A 88 7.37 10.95 11.60
CA LYS A 88 8.11 9.69 11.64
C LYS A 88 7.56 8.69 10.63
N VAL A 89 8.41 7.77 10.21
CA VAL A 89 8.05 6.60 9.37
C VAL A 89 7.94 5.36 10.24
N TRP A 90 6.95 4.53 9.97
CA TRP A 90 6.78 3.20 10.52
C TRP A 90 6.51 2.17 9.43
N ILE A 91 6.95 0.95 9.68
CA ILE A 91 6.47 -0.25 9.01
C ILE A 91 5.51 -0.92 9.99
N ILE A 92 4.21 -0.82 9.72
CA ILE A 92 3.17 -1.35 10.59
C ILE A 92 2.75 -2.74 10.13
N GLU A 93 2.88 -3.75 11.00
CA GLU A 93 2.25 -5.06 10.85
C GLU A 93 0.96 -5.11 11.67
N ASN A 94 -0.17 -5.28 11.02
CA ASN A 94 -1.43 -5.55 11.70
C ASN A 94 -1.62 -7.05 11.89
N ALA A 95 -1.15 -7.59 13.01
CA ALA A 95 -1.32 -9.00 13.40
C ALA A 95 -2.63 -9.25 14.18
N THR A 96 -3.56 -8.28 14.21
CA THR A 96 -4.91 -8.47 14.77
C THR A 96 -5.85 -9.08 13.73
N SER A 97 -7.04 -9.47 14.16
CA SER A 97 -8.10 -9.98 13.27
C SER A 97 -9.00 -8.88 12.69
N TYR A 98 -8.71 -7.62 12.93
CA TYR A 98 -9.56 -6.48 12.60
C TYR A 98 -8.79 -5.40 11.86
N THR A 99 -9.48 -4.51 11.16
CA THR A 99 -8.85 -3.35 10.54
C THR A 99 -8.42 -2.34 11.60
N LEU A 100 -7.18 -1.86 11.52
CA LEU A 100 -6.64 -0.75 12.31
C LEU A 100 -6.55 0.49 11.43
N THR A 101 -7.09 1.62 11.90
CA THR A 101 -7.01 2.91 11.18
C THR A 101 -6.06 3.84 11.92
N PHE A 102 -4.90 4.11 11.34
CA PHE A 102 -3.89 4.97 11.93
C PHE A 102 -4.18 6.44 11.66
N SER A 103 -4.10 7.25 12.71
CA SER A 103 -4.46 8.67 12.72
C SER A 103 -3.49 9.46 13.59
N GLN A 104 -3.35 10.76 13.36
CA GLN A 104 -2.72 11.69 14.30
C GLN A 104 -3.75 12.47 15.15
N GLY A 105 -4.98 11.98 15.27
CA GLY A 105 -6.04 12.57 16.10
C GLY A 105 -6.63 13.86 15.53
N SER A 106 -6.48 14.08 14.21
CA SER A 106 -7.01 15.24 13.50
C SER A 106 -8.07 14.81 12.47
N SER A 107 -8.65 15.79 11.78
CA SER A 107 -9.49 15.57 10.61
C SER A 107 -8.69 15.29 9.33
N GLY A 108 -7.38 15.15 9.42
CA GLY A 108 -6.49 14.83 8.30
C GLY A 108 -6.68 13.40 7.78
N ALA A 109 -5.97 13.07 6.71
CA ALA A 109 -6.02 11.75 6.12
C ALA A 109 -5.47 10.68 7.09
N ASN A 110 -6.14 9.53 7.12
CA ASN A 110 -5.78 8.36 7.92
C ASN A 110 -5.47 7.19 7.00
N VAL A 111 -4.72 6.22 7.50
CA VAL A 111 -4.38 5.00 6.78
C VAL A 111 -5.00 3.78 7.45
N ALA A 112 -5.80 3.04 6.71
CA ALA A 112 -6.31 1.75 7.14
C ALA A 112 -5.33 0.64 6.79
N VAL A 113 -5.04 -0.23 7.77
CA VAL A 113 -4.24 -1.45 7.63
C VAL A 113 -5.16 -2.63 7.97
N SER A 114 -5.52 -3.43 6.96
CA SER A 114 -6.40 -4.58 7.16
C SER A 114 -5.71 -5.68 7.97
N ALA A 115 -6.49 -6.59 8.53
CA ALA A 115 -5.96 -7.76 9.26
C ALA A 115 -4.92 -8.52 8.43
N GLY A 116 -3.78 -8.82 9.02
CA GLY A 116 -2.68 -9.54 8.38
C GLY A 116 -1.84 -8.74 7.38
N GLN A 117 -2.15 -7.46 7.15
CA GLN A 117 -1.36 -6.62 6.25
C GLN A 117 -0.17 -5.97 6.94
N VAL A 118 0.85 -5.69 6.12
CA VAL A 118 1.98 -4.83 6.48
C VAL A 118 1.95 -3.61 5.56
N LYS A 119 2.02 -2.40 6.15
CA LYS A 119 2.11 -1.14 5.39
C LYS A 119 3.24 -0.26 5.90
N MET A 120 3.85 0.49 5.00
CA MET A 120 4.77 1.56 5.36
C MET A 120 3.98 2.87 5.39
N ILE A 121 3.95 3.51 6.56
CA ILE A 121 3.23 4.77 6.77
C ILE A 121 4.16 5.86 7.30
N ALA A 122 3.78 7.11 7.12
CA ALA A 122 4.46 8.25 7.71
C ALA A 122 3.47 9.24 8.28
N THR A 123 3.88 9.95 9.33
CA THR A 123 3.17 11.10 9.88
C THR A 123 3.90 12.38 9.55
N ASP A 124 3.20 13.51 9.41
CA ASP A 124 3.80 14.82 9.11
C ASP A 124 4.02 15.69 10.35
N GLY A 125 3.45 15.30 11.50
CA GLY A 125 3.53 16.10 12.71
C GLY A 125 2.74 17.42 12.65
N GLY A 126 1.73 17.50 11.79
CA GLY A 126 0.95 18.73 11.53
C GLY A 126 0.11 19.22 12.72
N GLY A 127 0.12 18.50 13.85
CA GLY A 127 -0.59 18.87 15.08
C GLY A 127 -2.08 18.56 15.05
N ALA A 128 -2.81 19.02 16.06
CA ALA A 128 -4.17 18.60 16.36
C ALA A 128 -5.21 18.87 15.24
N SER A 129 -4.97 19.84 14.39
CA SER A 129 -5.93 20.24 13.35
C SER A 129 -5.54 19.85 11.93
N ALA A 130 -4.31 19.38 11.72
CA ALA A 130 -3.75 19.18 10.37
C ALA A 130 -2.91 17.92 10.21
N GLY A 131 -2.62 17.16 11.28
CA GLY A 131 -1.79 15.96 11.23
C GLY A 131 -2.32 14.93 10.25
N ILE A 132 -1.46 14.45 9.36
CA ILE A 132 -1.78 13.51 8.29
C ILE A 132 -0.97 12.23 8.50
N VAL A 133 -1.61 11.10 8.22
CA VAL A 133 -0.92 9.82 8.05
C VAL A 133 -0.92 9.47 6.57
N TYR A 134 0.26 9.27 6.00
CA TYR A 134 0.47 8.89 4.61
C TYR A 134 0.68 7.39 4.47
N ASP A 135 0.05 6.76 3.49
CA ASP A 135 0.44 5.45 2.98
C ASP A 135 1.56 5.66 1.94
N LEU A 136 2.77 5.27 2.27
CA LEU A 136 3.94 5.56 1.44
C LEU A 136 4.03 4.73 0.16
N LEU A 137 3.24 3.67 0.05
CA LEU A 137 3.24 2.75 -1.10
C LEU A 137 1.87 2.70 -1.81
N ALA A 138 0.94 3.61 -1.49
CA ALA A 138 -0.38 3.66 -2.12
C ALA A 138 -0.29 3.87 -3.64
N ASP A 139 0.64 4.74 -4.06
CA ASP A 139 0.88 5.09 -5.47
C ASP A 139 2.31 4.69 -5.87
N LEU A 140 2.65 3.40 -5.72
CA LEU A 140 3.96 2.90 -6.09
C LEU A 140 4.18 3.02 -7.60
N SER A 141 5.06 3.94 -8.02
CA SER A 141 5.54 4.06 -9.40
C SER A 141 6.88 3.36 -9.56
N VAL A 142 6.94 2.38 -10.45
CA VAL A 142 8.18 1.68 -10.81
C VAL A 142 8.63 2.20 -12.17
N SER A 143 9.77 2.90 -12.23
CA SER A 143 10.32 3.45 -13.48
C SER A 143 11.08 2.43 -14.34
N GLY A 144 11.25 1.21 -13.86
CA GLY A 144 11.86 0.07 -14.54
C GLY A 144 10.92 -1.12 -14.56
N ASP A 145 11.47 -2.31 -14.74
CA ASP A 145 10.71 -3.54 -14.75
C ASP A 145 10.27 -3.94 -13.34
N LEU A 146 9.02 -4.40 -13.18
CA LEU A 146 8.55 -5.06 -11.97
C LEU A 146 8.74 -6.58 -12.12
N PHE A 147 9.72 -7.15 -11.45
CA PHE A 147 9.93 -8.60 -11.40
C PHE A 147 9.13 -9.23 -10.26
N VAL A 148 8.13 -10.03 -10.59
CA VAL A 148 7.33 -10.79 -9.62
C VAL A 148 7.71 -12.25 -9.71
N ALA A 149 8.35 -12.79 -8.66
CA ALA A 149 8.88 -14.14 -8.65
C ALA A 149 7.80 -15.24 -8.71
N ASN A 150 6.56 -14.92 -8.31
CA ASN A 150 5.42 -15.85 -8.32
C ASN A 150 4.25 -15.22 -9.11
N THR A 151 3.15 -14.94 -8.43
CA THR A 151 1.94 -14.42 -9.05
C THR A 151 1.75 -12.94 -8.73
N LEU A 152 1.44 -12.13 -9.73
CA LEU A 152 0.92 -10.78 -9.52
C LEU A 152 -0.57 -10.90 -9.17
N ASN A 153 -0.90 -10.66 -7.90
CA ASN A 153 -2.29 -10.59 -7.46
C ASN A 153 -2.78 -9.14 -7.60
N VAL A 154 -3.71 -8.94 -8.52
CA VAL A 154 -4.40 -7.66 -8.69
C VAL A 154 -5.69 -7.71 -7.90
N ALA A 155 -5.82 -6.86 -6.86
CA ALA A 155 -7.03 -6.73 -6.06
C ALA A 155 -7.79 -5.49 -6.52
N GLY A 156 -8.99 -5.66 -7.02
CA GLY A 156 -9.85 -4.56 -7.46
C GLY A 156 -10.59 -4.88 -8.76
N ASP A 157 -11.66 -4.17 -8.97
CA ASP A 157 -12.47 -4.24 -10.18
C ASP A 157 -11.93 -3.26 -11.23
N THR A 158 -12.03 -3.63 -12.50
CA THR A 158 -11.76 -2.74 -13.62
C THR A 158 -13.11 -2.33 -14.21
N ALA A 159 -13.69 -1.25 -13.66
CA ALA A 159 -14.98 -0.76 -14.11
C ALA A 159 -14.90 -0.15 -15.51
N SER A 160 -16.04 -0.14 -16.21
CA SER A 160 -16.18 0.51 -17.52
C SER A 160 -15.88 2.01 -17.40
N GLY A 161 -14.93 2.50 -18.17
CA GLY A 161 -14.51 3.90 -18.17
C GLY A 161 -13.18 4.15 -17.47
N ASP A 162 -12.55 3.11 -16.91
CA ASP A 162 -11.23 3.21 -16.30
C ASP A 162 -10.10 3.20 -17.35
N THR A 163 -8.91 3.63 -16.93
CA THR A 163 -7.69 3.51 -17.74
C THR A 163 -7.35 2.04 -17.96
N ALA A 164 -6.50 1.75 -18.96
CA ALA A 164 -6.03 0.40 -19.23
C ALA A 164 -5.49 -0.27 -17.96
N SER A 165 -6.00 -1.44 -17.63
CA SER A 165 -5.67 -2.14 -16.38
C SER A 165 -5.78 -3.64 -16.51
N VAL A 166 -5.14 -4.35 -15.59
CA VAL A 166 -5.32 -5.78 -15.35
C VAL A 166 -5.88 -5.91 -13.93
N GLY A 167 -7.06 -6.46 -13.82
CA GLY A 167 -7.78 -6.57 -12.55
C GLY A 167 -8.42 -7.94 -12.34
N TYR A 168 -9.19 -8.05 -11.26
CA TYR A 168 -9.95 -9.24 -10.91
C TYR A 168 -11.34 -8.88 -10.39
N ALA A 169 -12.36 -9.57 -10.85
CA ALA A 169 -13.69 -9.58 -10.26
C ALA A 169 -14.09 -11.02 -9.91
N SER A 170 -14.83 -11.20 -8.80
CA SER A 170 -15.21 -12.54 -8.32
C SER A 170 -16.14 -13.28 -9.29
N ALA A 171 -16.90 -12.56 -10.10
CA ALA A 171 -17.80 -13.13 -11.13
C ALA A 171 -17.06 -13.46 -12.42
N ASP A 172 -16.10 -12.63 -12.85
CA ASP A 172 -15.52 -12.67 -14.20
C ASP A 172 -14.09 -13.23 -14.20
N GLY A 173 -13.44 -13.33 -13.02
CA GLY A 173 -12.05 -13.76 -12.91
C GLY A 173 -11.08 -12.64 -13.28
N ILE A 174 -10.06 -12.94 -14.08
CA ILE A 174 -9.09 -11.94 -14.56
C ILE A 174 -9.76 -11.04 -15.60
N ILE A 175 -9.65 -9.75 -15.42
CA ILE A 175 -10.16 -8.72 -16.32
C ILE A 175 -8.97 -7.94 -16.88
N VAL A 176 -8.91 -7.80 -18.20
CA VAL A 176 -7.98 -6.92 -18.91
C VAL A 176 -8.80 -5.89 -19.64
N THR A 177 -8.65 -4.63 -19.28
CA THR A 177 -9.34 -3.51 -19.94
C THR A 177 -8.35 -2.56 -20.59
N GLY A 178 -8.81 -1.89 -21.64
CA GLY A 178 -8.05 -0.86 -22.33
C GLY A 178 -8.99 0.22 -22.86
N GLN A 179 -8.41 1.38 -23.18
CA GLN A 179 -9.11 2.55 -23.74
C GLN A 179 -8.32 3.11 -24.93
N GLY A 180 -7.99 2.26 -25.88
CA GLY A 180 -7.33 2.71 -27.10
C GLY A 180 -8.31 3.40 -28.05
N SER A 181 -7.83 4.30 -28.90
CA SER A 181 -8.66 4.95 -29.94
C SER A 181 -9.05 4.01 -31.09
N THR A 182 -8.33 2.91 -31.25
CA THR A 182 -8.52 1.91 -32.32
C THR A 182 -8.80 0.51 -31.77
N SER A 183 -8.09 0.12 -30.72
CA SER A 183 -8.23 -1.17 -30.06
C SER A 183 -8.12 -1.01 -28.56
N ASP A 184 -9.02 -1.63 -27.79
CA ASP A 184 -8.99 -1.63 -26.33
C ASP A 184 -7.93 -2.60 -25.82
N VAL A 185 -7.77 -3.76 -26.45
CA VAL A 185 -6.72 -4.74 -26.12
C VAL A 185 -5.98 -5.14 -27.39
N THR A 186 -4.66 -5.21 -27.33
CA THR A 186 -3.82 -5.71 -28.42
C THR A 186 -2.78 -6.68 -27.84
N LEU A 187 -2.75 -7.91 -28.33
CA LEU A 187 -1.66 -8.84 -28.10
C LEU A 187 -0.71 -8.81 -29.29
N LYS A 188 0.58 -8.69 -29.03
CA LYS A 188 1.62 -8.59 -30.06
C LYS A 188 2.60 -9.75 -29.97
N ASN A 189 3.27 -10.07 -31.07
CA ASN A 189 4.39 -11.00 -31.11
C ASN A 189 5.73 -10.28 -30.79
N ASP A 190 6.81 -11.02 -30.80
CA ASP A 190 8.17 -10.51 -30.53
C ASP A 190 8.70 -9.52 -31.58
N ALA A 191 8.12 -9.52 -32.78
CA ALA A 191 8.38 -8.55 -33.84
C ALA A 191 7.46 -7.32 -33.82
N ASP A 192 6.76 -7.08 -32.70
CA ASP A 192 5.80 -6.00 -32.50
C ASP A 192 4.57 -6.02 -33.43
N GLY A 193 4.34 -7.13 -34.13
CA GLY A 193 3.15 -7.35 -34.94
C GLY A 193 1.94 -7.71 -34.10
N SER A 194 0.77 -7.09 -34.37
CA SER A 194 -0.50 -7.45 -33.71
C SER A 194 -0.93 -8.86 -34.09
N VAL A 195 -1.31 -9.68 -33.11
CA VAL A 195 -1.77 -11.06 -33.29
C VAL A 195 -3.26 -11.16 -32.97
N LEU A 196 -3.72 -10.51 -31.91
CA LEU A 196 -5.12 -10.45 -31.51
C LEU A 196 -5.45 -9.03 -31.07
N THR A 197 -6.61 -8.53 -31.50
CA THR A 197 -7.11 -7.23 -31.06
C THR A 197 -8.59 -7.29 -30.69
N ILE A 198 -8.98 -6.46 -29.73
CA ILE A 198 -10.38 -6.14 -29.43
C ILE A 198 -10.57 -4.68 -29.87
N PRO A 199 -11.25 -4.43 -31.02
CA PRO A 199 -11.46 -3.07 -31.49
C PRO A 199 -12.33 -2.25 -30.54
N THR A 200 -11.98 -1.00 -30.37
CA THR A 200 -12.67 -0.07 -29.46
C THR A 200 -14.17 0.02 -29.78
N GLY A 201 -14.99 -0.07 -28.73
CA GLY A 201 -16.45 0.05 -28.83
C GLY A 201 -17.16 -1.16 -29.45
N THR A 202 -16.47 -2.28 -29.56
CA THR A 202 -17.06 -3.53 -30.08
C THR A 202 -16.91 -4.69 -29.11
N THR A 203 -17.63 -5.78 -29.37
CA THR A 203 -17.44 -7.08 -28.69
C THR A 203 -16.73 -8.08 -29.59
N ASN A 204 -16.15 -7.62 -30.71
CA ASN A 204 -15.43 -8.46 -31.64
C ASN A 204 -14.02 -8.75 -31.16
N VAL A 205 -13.50 -9.90 -31.63
CA VAL A 205 -12.09 -10.25 -31.50
C VAL A 205 -11.55 -10.43 -32.91
N ASP A 206 -10.56 -9.62 -33.29
CA ASP A 206 -9.88 -9.73 -34.58
C ASP A 206 -8.58 -10.52 -34.37
N ILE A 207 -8.39 -11.59 -35.13
CA ILE A 207 -7.18 -12.39 -35.15
C ILE A 207 -6.46 -12.15 -36.46
N VAL A 208 -5.22 -11.66 -36.37
CA VAL A 208 -4.36 -11.36 -37.51
C VAL A 208 -3.52 -12.61 -37.81
N GLY A 209 -3.86 -13.32 -38.88
CA GLY A 209 -3.19 -14.56 -39.24
C GLY A 209 -4.11 -15.78 -39.12
N ASP A 210 -3.50 -16.95 -39.13
CA ASP A 210 -4.23 -18.23 -39.17
C ASP A 210 -4.60 -18.71 -37.76
N VAL A 211 -5.82 -19.21 -37.59
CA VAL A 211 -6.25 -19.95 -36.40
C VAL A 211 -6.08 -21.43 -36.64
N THR A 212 -5.12 -22.08 -35.99
CA THR A 212 -4.97 -23.52 -36.04
C THR A 212 -5.76 -24.16 -34.89
N ALA A 213 -6.84 -24.81 -35.20
CA ALA A 213 -7.69 -25.52 -34.25
C ALA A 213 -8.09 -26.88 -34.79
N SER A 214 -8.23 -27.89 -33.92
CA SER A 214 -8.75 -29.22 -34.30
C SER A 214 -10.24 -29.16 -34.65
N THR A 215 -10.98 -28.22 -34.07
CA THR A 215 -12.40 -27.98 -34.35
C THR A 215 -12.73 -26.51 -34.11
N ILE A 216 -13.44 -25.88 -35.03
CA ILE A 216 -14.02 -24.55 -34.87
C ILE A 216 -15.54 -24.72 -34.92
N ASN A 217 -16.22 -24.44 -33.79
CA ASN A 217 -17.68 -24.39 -33.73
C ASN A 217 -18.12 -22.95 -33.97
N ALA A 218 -18.80 -22.70 -35.07
CA ALA A 218 -19.40 -21.40 -35.37
C ALA A 218 -20.91 -21.49 -35.14
N ASP A 219 -21.40 -20.91 -34.05
CA ASP A 219 -22.84 -20.77 -33.76
C ASP A 219 -23.38 -19.53 -34.48
N GLY A 220 -23.66 -19.64 -35.77
CA GLY A 220 -24.19 -18.53 -36.54
C GLY A 220 -23.74 -18.55 -37.99
N ASP A 221 -24.13 -17.50 -38.72
CA ASP A 221 -23.77 -17.36 -40.13
C ASP A 221 -22.26 -17.18 -40.29
N THR A 222 -21.57 -18.23 -40.72
CA THR A 222 -20.21 -18.10 -41.26
C THR A 222 -20.33 -17.54 -42.68
N SER A 223 -20.86 -16.31 -42.81
CA SER A 223 -20.73 -15.58 -44.07
C SER A 223 -19.29 -15.14 -44.25
N ALA A 224 -18.43 -16.08 -44.51
CA ALA A 224 -17.15 -15.80 -45.12
C ALA A 224 -17.44 -15.26 -46.51
N SER A 225 -17.51 -13.93 -46.64
CA SER A 225 -17.47 -13.27 -47.93
C SER A 225 -16.22 -13.65 -48.73
N ASP A 226 -15.27 -14.35 -48.11
CA ASP A 226 -13.99 -14.77 -48.65
C ASP A 226 -13.61 -16.21 -48.29
N ASN A 227 -14.55 -17.06 -47.95
CA ASN A 227 -14.23 -18.46 -47.67
C ASN A 227 -14.01 -19.29 -48.95
N ALA A 228 -13.16 -18.79 -49.84
CA ALA A 228 -12.67 -19.56 -50.98
C ALA A 228 -11.60 -20.60 -50.62
N ALA A 229 -11.34 -20.84 -49.33
CA ALA A 229 -10.28 -21.72 -48.91
C ALA A 229 -10.61 -22.65 -47.73
N MET A 230 -11.83 -23.15 -47.64
CA MET A 230 -12.01 -24.47 -47.04
C MET A 230 -11.82 -25.52 -48.15
N GLY A 231 -10.52 -25.75 -48.50
CA GLY A 231 -10.11 -26.86 -49.31
C GLY A 231 -10.36 -28.16 -48.54
N TYR A 232 -11.19 -28.99 -49.08
CA TYR A 232 -11.27 -30.40 -48.73
C TYR A 232 -10.00 -31.11 -49.19
#